data_417adf65ca909d0028dcbf1f875faff5
#
_entry.id   417adf65ca909d0028dcbf1f875faff5
#
_cell.length_a   1.000
_cell.length_b   1.000
_cell.length_c   1.000
_cell.angle_alpha   90.00
_cell.angle_beta   90.00
_cell.angle_gamma   90.00
#
_symmetry.space_group_name_H-M   'P 1'
#
loop_
_entity.id
_entity.type
_entity.pdbx_description
1 polymer ?
#
loop_
_entity_poly.entity_id
_entity_poly.type
_entity_poly.pdbx_seq_one_letter_code
_entity_poly.pdbx_strand_id
1 'polypeptide(L)'
;MKKRTFLKSAAVTGAGMQIGLSSFAAMFETKKNTDAAALASDDAFWKSIRDQYILKPDYINLENGYYNFTPQPILEKFIENIRYVNREGSFYMRNLQFDKKKTITAKLAALAGCPADELAITRNTTESMDLVIAGQDWKPGDEAVMAIQDYGAMLDMFDQISKRYGVVLKKISVPNHPSSDEEIVSLYEKAITPKTKLLMVCHMINITGQILPIRKICDMAHSKGVEVMVDGAHAIAHFEFKISDLHCDYYGCSLHKWLSVPLGAGLLYVKKDKIAKLWPLFGDGNTNMSDIARINHTGTHPVHTDLTISDAIDYYHMIGGERKEKRLRYLQWYWTSKVRNIKKIIVNTPADEKRCCGIANVGIEGLTPGDLAKRLMDEFKIFTVAIDGANVYGCRITPNVYTTLDELDQFVAALKKLAA
;
A
#
# COMPACT_ATOMS: atom_id res chain seq x y z
N MET A 1 -13.87 17.90 6.75
CA MET A 1 -14.18 18.99 5.77
C MET A 1 -15.29 18.49 4.87
N LYS A 2 -16.34 19.25 4.57
CA LYS A 2 -17.42 18.79 3.67
C LYS A 2 -16.88 18.70 2.24
N LYS A 3 -17.24 17.64 1.46
CA LYS A 3 -16.86 17.43 0.04
C LYS A 3 -16.91 18.70 -0.82
N ARG A 4 -17.88 19.60 -0.55
CA ARG A 4 -18.04 20.91 -1.19
C ARG A 4 -16.87 21.89 -0.94
N THR A 5 -16.19 21.80 0.18
CA THR A 5 -15.09 22.73 0.55
C THR A 5 -13.79 22.34 -0.17
N PHE A 6 -13.52 21.02 -0.35
CA PHE A 6 -12.39 20.55 -1.15
C PHE A 6 -12.50 21.01 -2.61
N LEU A 7 -13.68 20.84 -3.23
CA LEU A 7 -13.93 21.26 -4.62
C LEU A 7 -13.83 22.78 -4.81
N LYS A 8 -14.22 23.59 -3.80
CA LYS A 8 -14.09 25.07 -3.87
C LYS A 8 -12.64 25.54 -3.71
N SER A 9 -11.82 24.87 -2.90
CA SER A 9 -10.41 25.24 -2.73
C SER A 9 -9.53 24.80 -3.89
N ALA A 10 -9.91 23.75 -4.64
CA ALA A 10 -9.23 23.35 -5.88
C ALA A 10 -9.51 24.28 -7.08
N ALA A 11 -10.53 25.15 -7.00
CA ALA A 11 -10.99 26.01 -8.10
C ALA A 11 -10.15 27.30 -8.32
N VAL A 12 -9.03 27.49 -7.64
CA VAL A 12 -8.28 28.79 -7.64
C VAL A 12 -7.10 28.82 -8.63
N THR A 13 -6.83 27.76 -9.39
CA THR A 13 -5.67 27.71 -10.30
C THR A 13 -6.09 27.51 -11.77
N GLY A 14 -6.06 28.60 -12.55
CA GLY A 14 -6.07 28.62 -14.02
C GLY A 14 -7.40 28.31 -14.73
N ALA A 15 -7.81 29.11 -15.69
CA ALA A 15 -9.10 28.98 -16.39
C ALA A 15 -9.33 27.63 -17.12
N GLY A 16 -8.28 26.97 -17.59
CA GLY A 16 -8.38 25.64 -18.22
C GLY A 16 -8.64 24.48 -17.23
N MET A 17 -8.13 24.58 -15.99
CA MET A 17 -8.40 23.63 -14.90
C MET A 17 -9.80 23.79 -14.29
N GLN A 18 -10.37 24.99 -14.32
CA GLN A 18 -11.71 25.25 -13.76
C GLN A 18 -12.83 24.53 -14.52
N ILE A 19 -12.72 24.38 -15.83
CA ILE A 19 -13.73 23.68 -16.65
C ILE A 19 -13.70 22.18 -16.36
N GLY A 20 -12.50 21.59 -16.22
CA GLY A 20 -12.34 20.17 -15.87
C GLY A 20 -12.85 19.84 -14.47
N LEU A 21 -12.60 20.68 -13.47
CA LEU A 21 -13.05 20.48 -12.09
C LEU A 21 -14.55 20.66 -11.89
N SER A 22 -15.19 21.56 -12.64
CA SER A 22 -16.64 21.75 -12.58
C SER A 22 -17.41 20.58 -13.21
N SER A 23 -16.95 20.07 -14.36
CA SER A 23 -17.52 18.86 -15.00
C SER A 23 -17.30 17.60 -14.16
N PHE A 24 -16.14 17.46 -13.55
CA PHE A 24 -15.80 16.41 -12.61
C PHE A 24 -16.71 16.42 -11.37
N ALA A 25 -16.89 17.60 -10.74
CA ALA A 25 -17.80 17.75 -9.60
C ALA A 25 -19.26 17.42 -9.94
N ALA A 26 -19.74 17.87 -11.11
CA ALA A 26 -21.09 17.60 -11.59
C ALA A 26 -21.29 16.08 -11.83
N MET A 27 -20.32 15.39 -12.42
CA MET A 27 -20.39 13.94 -12.63
C MET A 27 -20.44 13.18 -11.30
N PHE A 28 -19.65 13.57 -10.29
CA PHE A 28 -19.71 12.97 -8.95
C PHE A 28 -21.07 13.15 -8.29
N GLU A 29 -21.69 14.31 -8.39
CA GLU A 29 -23.02 14.53 -7.84
C GLU A 29 -24.09 13.68 -8.56
N THR A 30 -24.02 13.53 -9.89
CA THR A 30 -24.96 12.69 -10.66
C THR A 30 -24.83 11.21 -10.34
N LYS A 31 -23.61 10.74 -10.03
CA LYS A 31 -23.32 9.32 -9.71
C LYS A 31 -23.27 9.03 -8.21
N LYS A 32 -23.64 9.98 -7.36
CA LYS A 32 -23.51 9.90 -5.90
C LYS A 32 -24.18 8.64 -5.28
N ASN A 33 -25.35 8.30 -5.79
CA ASN A 33 -26.16 7.18 -5.31
C ASN A 33 -26.05 5.92 -6.20
N THR A 34 -25.14 5.92 -7.19
CA THR A 34 -24.93 4.74 -8.03
C THR A 34 -24.13 3.69 -7.26
N ASP A 35 -24.56 2.45 -7.34
CA ASP A 35 -23.88 1.29 -6.72
C ASP A 35 -22.41 1.22 -7.17
N ALA A 36 -21.51 0.89 -6.23
CA ALA A 36 -20.07 0.84 -6.48
C ALA A 36 -19.68 -0.26 -7.49
N ALA A 37 -20.38 -1.40 -7.49
CA ALA A 37 -20.14 -2.48 -8.44
C ALA A 37 -20.56 -2.09 -9.85
N ALA A 38 -21.71 -1.41 -10.02
CA ALA A 38 -22.16 -0.88 -11.30
C ALA A 38 -21.18 0.18 -11.86
N LEU A 39 -20.60 1.03 -10.99
CA LEU A 39 -19.60 2.02 -11.38
C LEU A 39 -18.26 1.40 -11.77
N ALA A 40 -17.94 0.19 -11.31
CA ALA A 40 -16.64 -0.43 -11.58
C ALA A 40 -16.34 -0.54 -13.10
N SER A 41 -17.37 -0.72 -13.94
CA SER A 41 -17.28 -0.82 -15.40
C SER A 41 -17.72 0.46 -16.15
N ASP A 42 -18.06 1.56 -15.46
CA ASP A 42 -18.47 2.82 -16.09
C ASP A 42 -17.25 3.61 -16.60
N ASP A 43 -16.85 3.37 -17.85
CA ASP A 43 -15.66 3.99 -18.43
C ASP A 43 -15.74 5.53 -18.49
N ALA A 44 -16.92 6.11 -18.64
CA ALA A 44 -17.06 7.57 -18.64
C ALA A 44 -16.76 8.16 -17.26
N PHE A 45 -17.20 7.49 -16.19
CA PHE A 45 -16.87 7.88 -14.82
C PHE A 45 -15.36 7.80 -14.57
N TRP A 46 -14.72 6.67 -14.91
CA TRP A 46 -13.29 6.47 -14.66
C TRP A 46 -12.41 7.28 -15.59
N LYS A 47 -12.88 7.60 -16.80
CA LYS A 47 -12.19 8.56 -17.67
C LYS A 47 -12.10 9.93 -17.00
N SER A 48 -13.15 10.42 -16.36
CA SER A 48 -13.11 11.70 -15.65
C SER A 48 -12.10 11.70 -14.49
N ILE A 49 -11.88 10.56 -13.84
CA ILE A 49 -10.83 10.39 -12.83
C ILE A 49 -9.45 10.35 -13.50
N ARG A 50 -9.27 9.59 -14.60
CA ARG A 50 -8.04 9.56 -15.38
C ARG A 50 -7.60 10.94 -15.83
N ASP A 51 -8.54 11.78 -16.26
CA ASP A 51 -8.26 13.15 -16.73
C ASP A 51 -7.67 14.06 -15.62
N GLN A 52 -7.66 13.61 -14.34
CA GLN A 52 -6.96 14.27 -13.24
C GLN A 52 -5.48 13.90 -13.14
N TYR A 53 -4.98 12.99 -13.98
CA TYR A 53 -3.60 12.54 -13.96
C TYR A 53 -2.88 12.95 -15.23
N ILE A 54 -1.64 13.41 -15.11
CA ILE A 54 -0.74 13.63 -16.25
C ILE A 54 0.15 12.40 -16.38
N LEU A 55 -0.18 11.55 -17.34
CA LEU A 55 0.53 10.31 -17.60
C LEU A 55 1.46 10.48 -18.79
N LYS A 56 2.60 9.79 -18.76
CA LYS A 56 3.54 9.78 -19.90
C LYS A 56 2.91 9.01 -21.08
N PRO A 57 2.86 9.58 -22.30
CA PRO A 57 2.14 8.97 -23.42
C PRO A 57 2.93 7.87 -24.15
N ASP A 58 4.23 7.71 -23.86
CA ASP A 58 5.15 6.87 -24.66
C ASP A 58 4.98 5.36 -24.44
N TYR A 59 4.30 4.98 -23.35
CA TYR A 59 4.07 3.59 -22.99
C TYR A 59 2.85 3.43 -22.10
N ILE A 60 2.28 2.23 -22.09
CA ILE A 60 1.24 1.81 -21.14
C ILE A 60 1.90 1.46 -19.82
N ASN A 61 1.56 2.18 -18.75
CA ASN A 61 2.09 1.91 -17.42
C ASN A 61 1.21 0.89 -16.68
N LEU A 62 1.72 -0.30 -16.48
CA LEU A 62 1.11 -1.34 -15.64
C LEU A 62 1.96 -1.67 -14.39
N GLU A 63 2.84 -0.74 -13.99
CA GLU A 63 3.62 -0.83 -12.76
C GLU A 63 3.31 0.36 -11.84
N ASN A 64 2.26 0.20 -11.02
CA ASN A 64 1.84 1.16 -10.00
C ASN A 64 2.05 0.59 -8.58
N GLY A 65 2.76 -0.51 -8.44
CA GLY A 65 3.01 -1.15 -7.14
C GLY A 65 4.14 -0.51 -6.36
N TYR A 66 5.10 0.11 -7.03
CA TYR A 66 6.19 0.81 -6.36
C TYR A 66 5.77 2.22 -5.95
N TYR A 67 5.19 2.96 -6.89
CA TYR A 67 4.72 4.33 -6.73
C TYR A 67 3.47 4.56 -7.59
N ASN A 68 2.49 5.27 -7.06
CA ASN A 68 1.32 5.72 -7.81
C ASN A 68 1.46 7.17 -8.22
N PHE A 69 1.02 7.50 -9.43
CA PHE A 69 0.95 8.89 -9.84
C PHE A 69 0.08 9.70 -8.88
N THR A 70 0.54 10.89 -8.55
CA THR A 70 -0.23 11.85 -7.76
C THR A 70 -1.18 12.60 -8.70
N PRO A 71 -2.50 12.60 -8.45
CA PRO A 71 -3.44 13.36 -9.28
C PRO A 71 -3.20 14.86 -9.13
N GLN A 72 -3.48 15.64 -10.18
CA GLN A 72 -3.20 17.07 -10.23
C GLN A 72 -3.75 17.85 -9.02
N PRO A 73 -4.98 17.61 -8.53
CA PRO A 73 -5.47 18.32 -7.35
C PRO A 73 -4.61 18.12 -6.09
N ILE A 74 -4.02 16.92 -5.92
CA ILE A 74 -3.09 16.65 -4.80
C ILE A 74 -1.72 17.28 -5.08
N LEU A 75 -1.22 17.17 -6.32
CA LEU A 75 0.07 17.73 -6.71
C LEU A 75 0.12 19.24 -6.51
N GLU A 76 -0.94 19.97 -6.91
CA GLU A 76 -1.04 21.42 -6.69
C GLU A 76 -1.07 21.76 -5.19
N LYS A 77 -1.80 21.01 -4.38
CA LYS A 77 -1.78 21.17 -2.92
C LYS A 77 -0.39 20.91 -2.32
N PHE A 78 0.33 19.94 -2.82
CA PHE A 78 1.71 19.68 -2.41
C PHE A 78 2.63 20.87 -2.72
N ILE A 79 2.52 21.44 -3.92
CA ILE A 79 3.27 22.63 -4.32
C ILE A 79 2.89 23.85 -3.45
N GLU A 80 1.59 24.04 -3.17
CA GLU A 80 1.10 25.07 -2.25
C GLU A 80 1.69 24.88 -0.83
N ASN A 81 1.71 23.65 -0.33
CA ASN A 81 2.28 23.33 0.98
C ASN A 81 3.79 23.59 1.05
N ILE A 82 4.55 23.28 -0.03
CA ILE A 82 5.97 23.65 -0.13
C ILE A 82 6.14 25.18 -0.03
N ARG A 83 5.38 25.94 -0.80
CA ARG A 83 5.41 27.42 -0.79
C ARG A 83 5.02 27.98 0.58
N TYR A 84 4.00 27.38 1.21
CA TYR A 84 3.53 27.79 2.54
C TYR A 84 4.64 27.60 3.59
N VAL A 85 5.19 26.39 3.69
CA VAL A 85 6.26 26.08 4.66
C VAL A 85 7.50 26.96 4.42
N ASN A 86 7.88 27.18 3.14
CA ASN A 86 9.00 28.06 2.79
C ASN A 86 8.75 29.52 3.19
N ARG A 87 7.53 30.02 3.06
CA ARG A 87 7.16 31.38 3.46
C ARG A 87 7.20 31.57 4.99
N GLU A 88 6.65 30.59 5.71
CA GLU A 88 6.58 30.64 7.18
C GLU A 88 7.95 30.32 7.84
N GLY A 89 8.79 29.55 7.18
CA GLY A 89 10.15 29.21 7.63
C GLY A 89 10.21 28.60 9.04
N SER A 90 11.13 29.11 9.87
CA SER A 90 11.30 28.63 11.24
C SER A 90 10.09 28.85 12.13
N PHE A 91 9.22 29.80 11.81
CA PHE A 91 8.00 30.01 12.58
C PHE A 91 7.06 28.79 12.46
N TYR A 92 6.87 28.26 11.23
CA TYR A 92 6.14 27.01 11.04
C TYR A 92 6.73 25.86 11.86
N MET A 93 8.03 25.67 11.76
CA MET A 93 8.76 24.56 12.41
C MET A 93 8.71 24.64 13.94
N ARG A 94 8.65 25.84 14.53
CA ARG A 94 8.64 26.04 15.98
C ARG A 94 7.24 26.09 16.59
N ASN A 95 6.25 26.62 15.85
CA ASN A 95 4.97 26.98 16.45
C ASN A 95 3.77 26.22 15.84
N LEU A 96 3.86 25.71 14.60
CA LEU A 96 2.68 25.18 13.89
C LEU A 96 2.76 23.70 13.57
N GLN A 97 3.95 23.14 13.32
CA GLN A 97 4.07 21.78 12.78
C GLN A 97 3.45 20.71 13.67
N PHE A 98 3.59 20.80 14.99
CA PHE A 98 3.11 19.75 15.91
C PHE A 98 1.58 19.69 15.95
N ASP A 99 0.90 20.83 16.04
CA ASP A 99 -0.55 20.89 16.02
C ASP A 99 -1.13 20.46 14.67
N LYS A 100 -0.47 20.87 13.58
CA LYS A 100 -0.84 20.41 12.23
C LYS A 100 -0.67 18.90 12.10
N LYS A 101 0.48 18.37 12.53
CA LYS A 101 0.75 16.92 12.52
C LYS A 101 -0.29 16.14 13.32
N LYS A 102 -0.65 16.61 14.53
CA LYS A 102 -1.69 16.00 15.35
C LYS A 102 -3.04 15.92 14.65
N THR A 103 -3.45 17.01 13.98
CA THR A 103 -4.70 17.06 13.21
C THR A 103 -4.68 16.07 12.03
N ILE A 104 -3.55 15.98 11.32
CA ILE A 104 -3.37 15.06 10.19
C ILE A 104 -3.36 13.61 10.68
N THR A 105 -2.66 13.33 11.78
CA THR A 105 -2.61 12.00 12.41
C THR A 105 -4.02 11.53 12.79
N ALA A 106 -4.85 12.39 13.40
CA ALA A 106 -6.23 12.05 13.74
C ALA A 106 -7.07 11.70 12.49
N LYS A 107 -6.90 12.44 11.40
CA LYS A 107 -7.58 12.17 10.13
C LYS A 107 -7.11 10.87 9.47
N LEU A 108 -5.80 10.60 9.51
CA LEU A 108 -5.21 9.38 8.99
C LEU A 108 -5.63 8.16 9.82
N ALA A 109 -5.67 8.28 11.16
CA ALA A 109 -6.13 7.24 12.06
C ALA A 109 -7.61 6.89 11.83
N ALA A 110 -8.45 7.90 11.56
CA ALA A 110 -9.85 7.67 11.20
C ALA A 110 -9.98 6.91 9.86
N LEU A 111 -9.13 7.20 8.86
CA LEU A 111 -9.09 6.44 7.61
C LEU A 111 -8.62 5.00 7.85
N ALA A 112 -7.56 4.82 8.64
CA ALA A 112 -6.96 3.52 8.93
C ALA A 112 -7.81 2.67 9.90
N GLY A 113 -8.78 3.27 10.60
CA GLY A 113 -9.64 2.60 11.57
C GLY A 113 -8.89 2.18 12.84
N CYS A 114 -8.11 3.10 13.44
CA CYS A 114 -7.39 2.87 14.68
C CYS A 114 -7.38 4.14 15.57
N PRO A 115 -7.01 4.04 16.87
CA PRO A 115 -6.83 5.21 17.72
C PRO A 115 -5.68 6.11 17.25
N ALA A 116 -5.85 7.43 17.34
CA ALA A 116 -4.85 8.39 16.88
C ALA A 116 -3.58 8.41 17.76
N ASP A 117 -3.69 8.02 19.02
CA ASP A 117 -2.57 7.94 19.98
C ASP A 117 -1.79 6.60 19.87
N GLU A 118 -2.19 5.74 18.94
CA GLU A 118 -1.51 4.51 18.52
C GLU A 118 -0.90 4.61 17.12
N LEU A 119 -0.97 5.80 16.48
CA LEU A 119 -0.51 6.01 15.11
C LEU A 119 0.57 7.11 15.02
N ALA A 120 1.68 6.80 14.35
CA ALA A 120 2.72 7.74 13.98
C ALA A 120 2.79 7.89 12.45
N ILE A 121 3.03 9.12 11.97
CA ILE A 121 3.35 9.38 10.56
C ILE A 121 4.84 9.12 10.36
N THR A 122 5.18 8.22 9.43
CA THR A 122 6.54 7.86 9.02
C THR A 122 6.79 8.30 7.58
N ARG A 123 7.96 7.98 7.01
CA ARG A 123 8.27 8.29 5.61
C ARG A 123 7.83 7.20 4.63
N ASN A 124 7.74 5.96 5.07
CA ASN A 124 7.32 4.80 4.26
C ASN A 124 7.16 3.55 5.14
N THR A 125 6.73 2.44 4.54
CA THR A 125 6.59 1.14 5.23
C THR A 125 7.92 0.64 5.78
N THR A 126 9.03 0.78 5.04
CA THR A 126 10.35 0.29 5.47
C THR A 126 10.74 0.90 6.80
N GLU A 127 10.66 2.24 6.92
CA GLU A 127 10.91 2.90 8.21
C GLU A 127 9.95 2.39 9.30
N SER A 128 8.66 2.26 9.00
CA SER A 128 7.67 1.80 9.97
C SER A 128 7.98 0.41 10.51
N MET A 129 8.35 -0.51 9.64
CA MET A 129 8.65 -1.88 10.00
C MET A 129 10.01 -2.00 10.70
N ASP A 130 11.01 -1.26 10.23
CA ASP A 130 12.35 -1.24 10.84
C ASP A 130 12.31 -0.68 12.26
N LEU A 131 11.45 0.33 12.54
CA LEU A 131 11.21 0.82 13.89
C LEU A 131 10.70 -0.29 14.83
N VAL A 132 9.86 -1.18 14.33
CA VAL A 132 9.36 -2.32 15.11
C VAL A 132 10.41 -3.41 15.24
N ILE A 133 11.04 -3.82 14.12
CA ILE A 133 12.03 -4.92 14.11
C ILE A 133 13.26 -4.57 14.96
N ALA A 134 13.83 -3.37 14.77
CA ALA A 134 14.98 -2.92 15.55
C ALA A 134 14.64 -2.53 16.98
N GLY A 135 13.38 -2.11 17.22
CA GLY A 135 12.89 -1.71 18.53
C GLY A 135 12.59 -2.88 19.49
N GLN A 136 12.58 -4.12 19.01
CA GLN A 136 12.40 -5.29 19.87
C GLN A 136 13.64 -5.52 20.76
N ASP A 137 13.43 -5.92 22.02
CA ASP A 137 14.50 -6.34 22.94
C ASP A 137 14.93 -7.81 22.63
N TRP A 138 15.61 -8.00 21.50
CA TRP A 138 16.05 -9.32 21.02
C TRP A 138 17.09 -9.94 21.93
N LYS A 139 16.96 -11.25 22.17
CA LYS A 139 17.93 -12.08 22.87
C LYS A 139 18.47 -13.17 21.93
N PRO A 140 19.71 -13.64 22.12
CA PRO A 140 20.23 -14.78 21.34
C PRO A 140 19.32 -16.01 21.48
N GLY A 141 18.93 -16.56 20.33
CA GLY A 141 18.03 -17.71 20.26
C GLY A 141 16.54 -17.37 20.23
N ASP A 142 16.13 -16.09 20.36
CA ASP A 142 14.76 -15.66 20.00
C ASP A 142 14.49 -15.99 18.53
N GLU A 143 13.24 -16.26 18.19
CA GLU A 143 12.85 -16.60 16.82
C GLU A 143 11.91 -15.56 16.24
N ALA A 144 12.06 -15.31 14.92
CA ALA A 144 11.14 -14.53 14.11
C ALA A 144 10.60 -15.37 12.96
N VAL A 145 9.28 -15.35 12.75
CA VAL A 145 8.60 -16.06 11.66
C VAL A 145 8.21 -15.09 10.57
N MET A 146 8.46 -15.43 9.31
CA MET A 146 8.16 -14.64 8.11
C MET A 146 7.96 -15.54 6.90
N ALA A 147 7.46 -14.99 5.79
CA ALA A 147 7.36 -15.70 4.52
C ALA A 147 8.50 -15.31 3.56
N ILE A 148 8.90 -16.22 2.68
CA ILE A 148 9.86 -15.90 1.60
C ILE A 148 9.28 -14.91 0.59
N GLN A 149 7.94 -14.75 0.55
CA GLN A 149 7.22 -13.79 -0.29
C GLN A 149 7.12 -12.39 0.33
N ASP A 150 7.58 -12.19 1.56
CA ASP A 150 7.62 -10.89 2.19
C ASP A 150 8.63 -9.96 1.48
N TYR A 151 8.46 -8.64 1.67
CA TYR A 151 9.27 -7.66 0.97
C TYR A 151 10.76 -7.79 1.32
N GLY A 152 11.63 -7.82 0.29
CA GLY A 152 13.06 -8.08 0.45
C GLY A 152 13.75 -7.23 1.50
N ALA A 153 13.47 -5.91 1.55
CA ALA A 153 14.08 -5.02 2.55
C ALA A 153 13.73 -5.42 4.00
N MET A 154 12.55 -6.03 4.22
CA MET A 154 12.18 -6.53 5.54
C MET A 154 12.94 -7.81 5.87
N LEU A 155 13.10 -8.69 4.89
CA LEU A 155 13.93 -9.91 5.05
C LEU A 155 15.38 -9.53 5.33
N ASP A 156 15.92 -8.51 4.64
CA ASP A 156 17.28 -7.99 4.88
C ASP A 156 17.42 -7.41 6.29
N MET A 157 16.39 -6.70 6.80
CA MET A 157 16.40 -6.18 8.18
C MET A 157 16.40 -7.32 9.20
N PHE A 158 15.62 -8.38 9.01
CA PHE A 158 15.66 -9.56 9.86
C PHE A 158 17.02 -10.29 9.77
N ASP A 159 17.62 -10.38 8.59
CA ASP A 159 18.98 -10.94 8.44
C ASP A 159 20.02 -10.10 9.19
N GLN A 160 19.87 -8.76 9.23
CA GLN A 160 20.71 -7.88 10.05
C GLN A 160 20.54 -8.16 11.56
N ILE A 161 19.29 -8.28 12.03
CA ILE A 161 18.98 -8.59 13.43
C ILE A 161 19.52 -9.97 13.81
N SER A 162 19.39 -10.97 12.94
CA SER A 162 19.96 -12.29 13.12
C SER A 162 21.49 -12.21 13.34
N LYS A 163 22.19 -11.49 12.49
CA LYS A 163 23.66 -11.31 12.60
C LYS A 163 24.08 -10.55 13.85
N ARG A 164 23.32 -9.55 14.27
CA ARG A 164 23.66 -8.68 15.42
C ARG A 164 23.34 -9.32 16.77
N TYR A 165 22.20 -10.01 16.86
CA TYR A 165 21.64 -10.45 18.14
C TYR A 165 21.47 -11.97 18.25
N GLY A 166 21.81 -12.74 17.20
CA GLY A 166 21.67 -14.20 17.21
C GLY A 166 20.21 -14.68 17.12
N VAL A 167 19.33 -13.88 16.53
CA VAL A 167 17.93 -14.25 16.28
C VAL A 167 17.85 -15.33 15.20
N VAL A 168 16.99 -16.33 15.39
CA VAL A 168 16.78 -17.43 14.45
C VAL A 168 15.59 -17.10 13.54
N LEU A 169 15.81 -17.12 12.23
CA LEU A 169 14.78 -16.79 11.25
C LEU A 169 14.08 -18.06 10.75
N LYS A 170 12.76 -18.10 10.87
CA LYS A 170 11.88 -19.16 10.38
C LYS A 170 11.13 -18.67 9.14
N LYS A 171 11.61 -19.07 7.96
CA LYS A 171 11.02 -18.65 6.68
C LYS A 171 10.06 -19.74 6.17
N ILE A 172 8.78 -19.39 5.98
CA ILE A 172 7.78 -20.25 5.34
C ILE A 172 7.58 -19.85 3.88
N SER A 173 6.83 -20.65 3.14
CA SER A 173 6.39 -20.31 1.78
C SER A 173 4.88 -20.36 1.70
N VAL A 174 4.25 -19.24 1.32
CA VAL A 174 2.81 -19.14 1.08
C VAL A 174 2.52 -19.61 -0.35
N PRO A 175 1.58 -20.57 -0.58
CA PRO A 175 1.25 -21.00 -1.93
C PRO A 175 0.56 -19.90 -2.72
N ASN A 176 0.83 -19.82 -4.05
CA ASN A 176 0.20 -18.85 -4.93
C ASN A 176 -1.31 -19.06 -5.07
N HIS A 177 -1.77 -20.31 -4.90
CA HIS A 177 -3.18 -20.73 -5.01
C HIS A 177 -3.57 -21.57 -3.80
N PRO A 178 -3.74 -20.95 -2.61
CA PRO A 178 -4.14 -21.68 -1.41
C PRO A 178 -5.58 -22.20 -1.54
N SER A 179 -5.82 -23.37 -0.98
CA SER A 179 -7.15 -24.01 -0.98
C SER A 179 -8.10 -23.35 0.03
N SER A 180 -7.55 -22.79 1.12
CA SER A 180 -8.33 -22.13 2.18
C SER A 180 -7.49 -21.14 2.99
N ASP A 181 -8.14 -20.36 3.86
CA ASP A 181 -7.45 -19.53 4.87
C ASP A 181 -6.71 -20.39 5.88
N GLU A 182 -7.30 -21.51 6.25
CA GLU A 182 -6.76 -22.46 7.24
C GLU A 182 -5.44 -23.07 6.77
N GLU A 183 -5.30 -23.33 5.46
CA GLU A 183 -4.01 -23.74 4.89
C GLU A 183 -2.93 -22.69 5.16
N ILE A 184 -3.21 -21.41 4.87
CA ILE A 184 -2.28 -20.31 5.12
C ILE A 184 -1.95 -20.19 6.61
N VAL A 185 -2.97 -20.17 7.48
CA VAL A 185 -2.81 -20.08 8.93
C VAL A 185 -1.94 -21.20 9.46
N SER A 186 -2.18 -22.45 9.00
CA SER A 186 -1.43 -23.64 9.39
C SER A 186 0.06 -23.58 9.05
N LEU A 187 0.43 -22.90 7.93
CA LEU A 187 1.83 -22.71 7.57
C LEU A 187 2.57 -21.84 8.61
N TYR A 188 1.98 -20.73 9.01
CA TYR A 188 2.53 -19.88 10.07
C TYR A 188 2.52 -20.59 11.42
N GLU A 189 1.43 -21.30 11.75
CA GLU A 189 1.29 -22.02 13.02
C GLU A 189 2.40 -23.06 13.22
N LYS A 190 2.71 -23.85 12.19
CA LYS A 190 3.76 -24.89 12.22
C LYS A 190 5.17 -24.31 12.40
N ALA A 191 5.39 -23.05 12.03
CA ALA A 191 6.69 -22.41 12.20
C ALA A 191 6.90 -21.81 13.60
N ILE A 192 5.83 -21.61 14.37
CA ILE A 192 5.89 -21.05 15.72
C ILE A 192 6.40 -22.09 16.72
N THR A 193 7.34 -21.68 17.57
CA THR A 193 7.84 -22.44 18.72
C THR A 193 7.73 -21.60 20.00
N PRO A 194 7.99 -22.16 21.20
CA PRO A 194 8.05 -21.36 22.44
C PRO A 194 9.10 -20.26 22.46
N LYS A 195 10.02 -20.21 21.50
CA LYS A 195 11.04 -19.17 21.34
C LYS A 195 10.63 -18.07 20.35
N THR A 196 9.52 -18.26 19.64
CA THR A 196 9.04 -17.27 18.65
C THR A 196 8.55 -16.02 19.38
N LYS A 197 9.14 -14.87 19.04
CA LYS A 197 8.84 -13.58 19.62
C LYS A 197 7.98 -12.71 18.72
N LEU A 198 8.27 -12.71 17.43
CA LEU A 198 7.59 -11.87 16.44
C LEU A 198 7.26 -12.69 15.19
N LEU A 199 6.03 -12.52 14.70
CA LEU A 199 5.58 -13.00 13.40
C LEU A 199 5.33 -11.80 12.50
N MET A 200 6.01 -11.75 11.35
CA MET A 200 5.71 -10.79 10.29
C MET A 200 4.83 -11.43 9.22
N VAL A 201 3.85 -10.67 8.73
CA VAL A 201 2.97 -11.10 7.65
C VAL A 201 2.60 -9.93 6.74
N CYS A 202 2.66 -10.10 5.42
CA CYS A 202 2.10 -9.13 4.48
C CYS A 202 0.57 -9.13 4.52
N HIS A 203 -0.08 -7.95 4.57
CA HIS A 203 -1.53 -7.87 4.38
C HIS A 203 -1.91 -8.23 2.94
N MET A 204 -1.12 -7.75 1.98
CA MET A 204 -1.18 -8.18 0.58
C MET A 204 0.26 -8.46 0.10
N ILE A 205 0.50 -9.66 -0.38
CA ILE A 205 1.80 -10.04 -0.97
C ILE A 205 2.03 -9.21 -2.23
N ASN A 206 3.05 -8.37 -2.22
CA ASN A 206 3.31 -7.39 -3.27
C ASN A 206 3.64 -8.01 -4.64
N ILE A 207 4.13 -9.25 -4.69
CA ILE A 207 4.56 -9.93 -5.93
C ILE A 207 3.44 -10.74 -6.60
N THR A 208 2.40 -11.14 -5.84
CA THR A 208 1.26 -11.91 -6.37
C THR A 208 -0.07 -11.19 -6.27
N GLY A 209 -0.18 -10.18 -5.40
CA GLY A 209 -1.46 -9.52 -5.09
C GLY A 209 -2.38 -10.32 -4.17
N GLN A 210 -1.87 -11.41 -3.55
CA GLN A 210 -2.65 -12.24 -2.64
C GLN A 210 -2.89 -11.52 -1.31
N ILE A 211 -4.15 -11.35 -0.92
CA ILE A 211 -4.57 -10.84 0.38
C ILE A 211 -4.58 -12.00 1.37
N LEU A 212 -3.89 -11.84 2.50
CA LEU A 212 -3.78 -12.88 3.53
C LEU A 212 -4.85 -12.69 4.64
N PRO A 213 -5.27 -13.77 5.30
CA PRO A 213 -6.28 -13.75 6.35
C PRO A 213 -5.71 -13.24 7.69
N ILE A 214 -5.34 -11.94 7.75
CA ILE A 214 -4.58 -11.34 8.85
C ILE A 214 -5.22 -11.62 10.20
N ARG A 215 -6.53 -11.39 10.35
CA ARG A 215 -7.24 -11.62 11.62
C ARG A 215 -7.03 -13.03 12.15
N LYS A 216 -7.20 -14.05 11.29
CA LYS A 216 -7.03 -15.45 11.67
C LYS A 216 -5.58 -15.77 12.06
N ILE A 217 -4.61 -15.18 11.35
CA ILE A 217 -3.18 -15.34 11.66
C ILE A 217 -2.85 -14.67 12.99
N CYS A 218 -3.35 -13.47 13.25
CA CYS A 218 -3.15 -12.78 14.53
C CYS A 218 -3.76 -13.57 15.71
N ASP A 219 -5.01 -14.00 15.58
CA ASP A 219 -5.70 -14.75 16.64
C ASP A 219 -4.96 -16.07 16.94
N MET A 220 -4.48 -16.78 15.92
CA MET A 220 -3.65 -18.00 16.07
C MET A 220 -2.31 -17.68 16.77
N ALA A 221 -1.57 -16.66 16.32
CA ALA A 221 -0.27 -16.31 16.90
C ALA A 221 -0.41 -15.85 18.37
N HIS A 222 -1.42 -15.03 18.68
CA HIS A 222 -1.71 -14.60 20.04
C HIS A 222 -2.09 -15.75 20.98
N SER A 223 -2.78 -16.77 20.48
CA SER A 223 -3.06 -18.00 21.28
C SER A 223 -1.79 -18.74 21.72
N LYS A 224 -0.67 -18.46 21.06
CA LYS A 224 0.68 -18.99 21.36
C LYS A 224 1.61 -17.95 22.02
N GLY A 225 1.10 -16.77 22.35
CA GLY A 225 1.86 -15.69 22.99
C GLY A 225 2.81 -14.93 22.06
N VAL A 226 2.63 -15.03 20.75
CA VAL A 226 3.49 -14.41 19.72
C VAL A 226 2.88 -13.10 19.24
N GLU A 227 3.68 -12.03 19.22
CA GLU A 227 3.27 -10.72 18.67
C GLU A 227 3.29 -10.74 17.13
N VAL A 228 2.34 -9.99 16.51
CA VAL A 228 2.17 -9.95 15.06
C VAL A 228 2.39 -8.54 14.51
N MET A 229 3.32 -8.46 13.55
CA MET A 229 3.61 -7.28 12.76
C MET A 229 3.11 -7.45 11.33
N VAL A 230 2.28 -6.51 10.85
CA VAL A 230 1.67 -6.56 9.53
C VAL A 230 2.30 -5.54 8.59
N ASP A 231 2.87 -6.04 7.49
CA ASP A 231 3.27 -5.20 6.36
C ASP A 231 2.04 -4.89 5.50
N GLY A 232 1.50 -3.69 5.69
CA GLY A 232 0.34 -3.17 4.97
C GLY A 232 0.70 -2.26 3.79
N ALA A 233 1.93 -2.31 3.27
CA ALA A 233 2.43 -1.42 2.22
C ALA A 233 1.48 -1.25 1.03
N HIS A 234 0.68 -2.28 0.73
CA HIS A 234 -0.25 -2.31 -0.39
C HIS A 234 -1.73 -2.34 0.01
N ALA A 235 -2.09 -1.99 1.25
CA ALA A 235 -3.46 -2.19 1.71
C ALA A 235 -4.27 -0.88 1.85
N ILE A 236 -3.74 0.13 2.58
CA ILE A 236 -4.46 1.41 2.80
C ILE A 236 -4.83 2.06 1.46
N ALA A 237 -6.10 2.40 1.32
CA ALA A 237 -6.71 2.99 0.12
C ALA A 237 -6.64 2.09 -1.14
N HIS A 238 -6.35 0.80 -0.99
CA HIS A 238 -6.41 -0.21 -2.03
C HIS A 238 -7.70 -1.02 -1.92
N PHE A 239 -8.02 -1.48 -0.73
CA PHE A 239 -9.26 -2.17 -0.36
C PHE A 239 -9.71 -1.75 1.04
N GLU A 240 -10.98 -1.99 1.37
CA GLU A 240 -11.58 -1.56 2.62
C GLU A 240 -11.28 -2.53 3.77
N PHE A 241 -10.80 -2.01 4.88
CA PHE A 241 -10.60 -2.69 6.17
C PHE A 241 -10.35 -1.65 7.26
N LYS A 242 -10.31 -2.10 8.51
CA LYS A 242 -9.85 -1.29 9.66
C LYS A 242 -8.73 -2.04 10.36
N ILE A 243 -7.69 -1.32 10.77
CA ILE A 243 -6.57 -1.93 11.51
C ILE A 243 -7.07 -2.58 12.80
N SER A 244 -8.04 -1.96 13.51
CA SER A 244 -8.65 -2.52 14.72
C SER A 244 -9.28 -3.91 14.53
N ASP A 245 -9.77 -4.21 13.30
CA ASP A 245 -10.41 -5.49 13.00
C ASP A 245 -9.39 -6.61 12.74
N LEU A 246 -8.14 -6.27 12.53
CA LEU A 246 -7.06 -7.23 12.23
C LEU A 246 -6.46 -7.88 13.47
N HIS A 247 -6.60 -7.25 14.63
CA HIS A 247 -6.00 -7.67 15.90
C HIS A 247 -4.46 -7.71 15.93
N CYS A 248 -3.78 -7.08 14.97
CA CYS A 248 -2.32 -7.03 14.97
C CYS A 248 -1.77 -6.13 16.08
N ASP A 249 -0.50 -6.37 16.47
CA ASP A 249 0.20 -5.54 17.47
C ASP A 249 0.87 -4.33 16.80
N TYR A 250 1.31 -4.51 15.53
CA TYR A 250 2.00 -3.50 14.73
C TYR A 250 1.50 -3.52 13.28
N TYR A 251 1.44 -2.34 12.65
CA TYR A 251 1.03 -2.21 11.26
C TYR A 251 1.81 -1.08 10.57
N GLY A 252 2.51 -1.37 9.47
CA GLY A 252 3.23 -0.37 8.67
C GLY A 252 2.62 -0.21 7.28
N CYS A 253 2.53 1.04 6.77
CA CYS A 253 2.03 1.28 5.41
C CYS A 253 2.71 2.48 4.75
N SER A 254 2.84 2.43 3.41
CA SER A 254 3.29 3.53 2.56
C SER A 254 2.10 4.26 1.94
N LEU A 255 2.00 5.57 2.16
CA LEU A 255 0.87 6.37 1.69
C LEU A 255 1.06 6.87 0.25
N HIS A 256 2.29 6.86 -0.27
CA HIS A 256 2.62 7.21 -1.66
C HIS A 256 2.23 6.14 -2.70
N LYS A 257 1.72 4.98 -2.25
CA LYS A 257 1.19 3.93 -3.12
C LYS A 257 -0.30 4.21 -3.39
N TRP A 258 -1.21 3.48 -2.80
CA TRP A 258 -2.63 3.52 -3.15
C TRP A 258 -3.39 4.77 -2.67
N LEU A 259 -2.90 5.48 -1.65
CA LEU A 259 -3.47 6.77 -1.24
C LEU A 259 -2.97 7.94 -2.11
N SER A 260 -1.91 7.71 -2.95
CA SER A 260 -1.35 8.68 -3.89
C SER A 260 -0.83 9.98 -3.22
N VAL A 261 -0.36 9.89 -1.97
CA VAL A 261 0.40 10.97 -1.33
C VAL A 261 1.75 11.12 -2.06
N PRO A 262 2.33 12.31 -2.19
CA PRO A 262 3.70 12.46 -2.65
C PRO A 262 4.68 11.61 -1.84
N LEU A 263 5.85 11.29 -2.45
CA LEU A 263 6.88 10.45 -1.80
C LEU A 263 7.28 11.01 -0.43
N GLY A 264 7.58 10.10 0.51
CA GLY A 264 8.03 10.44 1.85
C GLY A 264 6.92 10.48 2.89
N ALA A 265 5.82 9.73 2.67
CA ALA A 265 4.74 9.55 3.64
C ALA A 265 4.41 8.06 3.86
N GLY A 266 4.31 7.70 5.12
CA GLY A 266 3.88 6.39 5.61
C GLY A 266 3.16 6.50 6.94
N LEU A 267 2.76 5.38 7.48
CA LEU A 267 2.22 5.27 8.84
C LEU A 267 2.79 4.06 9.56
N LEU A 268 2.91 4.19 10.87
CA LEU A 268 3.15 3.12 11.82
C LEU A 268 2.03 3.12 12.86
N TYR A 269 1.30 2.03 12.96
CA TYR A 269 0.41 1.72 14.08
C TYR A 269 1.13 0.82 15.06
N VAL A 270 1.03 1.14 16.35
CA VAL A 270 1.52 0.33 17.46
C VAL A 270 0.43 0.25 18.51
N LYS A 271 -0.03 -0.96 18.82
CA LYS A 271 -1.03 -1.19 19.85
C LYS A 271 -0.56 -0.59 21.19
N LYS A 272 -1.45 0.06 21.92
CA LYS A 272 -1.13 0.89 23.10
C LYS A 272 -0.22 0.22 24.11
N ASP A 273 -0.49 -1.03 24.45
CA ASP A 273 0.30 -1.82 25.42
C ASP A 273 1.68 -2.25 24.91
N LYS A 274 1.97 -2.02 23.62
CA LYS A 274 3.25 -2.34 22.98
C LYS A 274 4.18 -1.14 22.85
N ILE A 275 3.66 0.09 22.89
CA ILE A 275 4.46 1.31 22.69
C ILE A 275 5.64 1.36 23.66
N ALA A 276 5.40 1.10 24.94
CA ALA A 276 6.43 1.15 25.99
C ALA A 276 7.51 0.07 25.85
N LYS A 277 7.24 -1.01 25.10
CA LYS A 277 8.15 -2.15 24.95
C LYS A 277 9.17 -1.94 23.83
N LEU A 278 8.86 -1.05 22.87
CA LEU A 278 9.76 -0.78 21.75
C LEU A 278 10.85 0.21 22.13
N TRP A 279 12.09 -0.10 21.78
CA TRP A 279 13.17 0.85 21.79
C TRP A 279 13.03 1.80 20.58
N PRO A 280 13.18 3.12 20.74
CA PRO A 280 13.23 4.03 19.60
C PRO A 280 14.50 3.76 18.78
N LEU A 281 14.36 3.84 17.45
CA LEU A 281 15.50 3.67 16.53
C LEU A 281 16.48 4.85 16.63
N PHE A 282 15.94 6.05 16.89
CA PHE A 282 16.71 7.27 17.15
C PHE A 282 16.47 7.73 18.58
N GLY A 283 17.52 8.27 19.23
CA GLY A 283 17.40 8.78 20.60
C GLY A 283 16.39 9.92 20.68
N ASP A 284 15.53 9.88 21.68
CA ASP A 284 14.57 10.93 22.01
C ASP A 284 14.58 11.21 23.51
N GLY A 285 14.46 12.49 23.88
CA GLY A 285 14.32 12.93 25.28
C GLY A 285 12.93 12.78 25.86
N ASN A 286 11.95 12.25 25.11
CA ASN A 286 10.59 12.00 25.58
C ASN A 286 10.57 10.85 26.59
N THR A 287 10.31 11.16 27.85
CA THR A 287 10.28 10.18 28.96
C THR A 287 8.91 9.50 29.12
N ASN A 288 7.89 9.95 28.39
CA ASN A 288 6.57 9.31 28.42
C ASN A 288 6.58 8.03 27.61
N MET A 289 6.79 6.90 28.27
CA MET A 289 6.87 5.58 27.64
C MET A 289 5.60 5.17 26.87
N SER A 290 4.45 5.79 27.15
CA SER A 290 3.17 5.49 26.47
C SER A 290 2.93 6.40 25.26
N ASP A 291 3.81 7.33 24.96
CA ASP A 291 3.70 8.25 23.83
C ASP A 291 4.34 7.65 22.59
N ILE A 292 3.53 7.42 21.54
CA ILE A 292 4.04 6.88 20.27
C ILE A 292 5.05 7.82 19.58
N ALA A 293 4.99 9.12 19.86
CA ALA A 293 5.92 10.09 19.28
C ALA A 293 7.39 9.79 19.62
N ARG A 294 7.67 9.13 20.76
CA ARG A 294 9.02 8.71 21.15
C ARG A 294 9.67 7.73 20.17
N ILE A 295 8.85 6.91 19.47
CA ILE A 295 9.36 5.90 18.55
C ILE A 295 9.74 6.52 17.20
N ASN A 296 9.12 7.65 16.83
CA ASN A 296 9.24 8.27 15.52
C ASN A 296 9.95 9.64 15.54
N HIS A 297 10.95 9.82 16.41
CA HIS A 297 11.75 11.06 16.41
C HIS A 297 12.81 11.01 15.31
N THR A 298 12.51 11.60 14.13
CA THR A 298 13.40 11.59 12.95
C THR A 298 14.11 12.95 12.73
N GLY A 299 13.96 13.91 13.64
CA GLY A 299 14.48 15.26 13.48
C GLY A 299 13.74 16.06 12.41
N THR A 300 14.45 16.97 11.75
CA THR A 300 13.86 17.80 10.68
C THR A 300 13.56 16.96 9.45
N HIS A 301 12.31 17.00 8.97
CA HIS A 301 11.82 16.20 7.85
C HIS A 301 10.92 17.05 6.91
N PRO A 302 10.52 16.53 5.73
CA PRO A 302 9.69 17.24 4.76
C PRO A 302 8.23 17.42 5.23
N VAL A 303 7.97 18.35 6.13
CA VAL A 303 6.63 18.59 6.75
C VAL A 303 5.53 18.97 5.73
N HIS A 304 5.89 19.48 4.56
CA HIS A 304 4.95 19.74 3.46
C HIS A 304 4.33 18.47 2.90
N THR A 305 5.04 17.33 2.97
CA THR A 305 4.47 16.01 2.62
C THR A 305 3.43 15.59 3.65
N ASP A 306 3.72 15.76 4.95
CA ASP A 306 2.75 15.47 6.02
C ASP A 306 1.45 16.26 5.82
N LEU A 307 1.55 17.57 5.49
CA LEU A 307 0.38 18.41 5.21
C LEU A 307 -0.48 17.85 4.08
N THR A 308 0.15 17.31 3.03
CA THR A 308 -0.54 16.80 1.84
C THR A 308 -1.28 15.47 2.08
N ILE A 309 -0.96 14.74 3.17
CA ILE A 309 -1.72 13.54 3.57
C ILE A 309 -3.21 13.87 3.73
N SER A 310 -3.53 15.02 4.34
CA SER A 310 -4.92 15.45 4.53
C SER A 310 -5.66 15.64 3.21
N ASP A 311 -5.01 16.25 2.21
CA ASP A 311 -5.59 16.50 0.90
C ASP A 311 -5.81 15.18 0.13
N ALA A 312 -4.86 14.24 0.25
CA ALA A 312 -4.99 12.90 -0.35
C ALA A 312 -6.14 12.09 0.25
N ILE A 313 -6.36 12.18 1.57
CA ILE A 313 -7.50 11.55 2.25
C ILE A 313 -8.82 12.16 1.74
N ASP A 314 -8.90 13.49 1.56
CA ASP A 314 -10.10 14.14 1.04
C ASP A 314 -10.39 13.71 -0.41
N TYR A 315 -9.36 13.60 -1.23
CA TYR A 315 -9.49 13.08 -2.60
C TYR A 315 -9.95 11.61 -2.63
N TYR A 316 -9.38 10.76 -1.78
CA TYR A 316 -9.80 9.37 -1.63
C TYR A 316 -11.28 9.25 -1.23
N HIS A 317 -11.73 10.03 -0.24
CA HIS A 317 -13.13 10.04 0.18
C HIS A 317 -14.06 10.63 -0.89
N MET A 318 -13.56 11.54 -1.72
CA MET A 318 -14.33 12.05 -2.85
C MET A 318 -14.60 10.94 -3.87
N ILE A 319 -13.58 10.15 -4.26
CA ILE A 319 -13.78 8.99 -5.14
C ILE A 319 -14.69 7.96 -4.47
N GLY A 320 -14.48 7.71 -3.19
CA GLY A 320 -15.13 6.67 -2.40
C GLY A 320 -14.31 5.38 -2.38
N GLY A 321 -13.97 4.92 -1.17
CA GLY A 321 -13.08 3.77 -0.99
C GLY A 321 -13.63 2.50 -1.64
N GLU A 322 -14.90 2.17 -1.38
CA GLU A 322 -15.56 1.02 -2.00
C GLU A 322 -15.57 1.09 -3.55
N ARG A 323 -15.84 2.28 -4.12
CA ARG A 323 -15.81 2.45 -5.59
C ARG A 323 -14.43 2.20 -6.15
N LYS A 324 -13.39 2.71 -5.49
CA LYS A 324 -12.00 2.50 -5.87
C LYS A 324 -11.63 1.01 -5.81
N GLU A 325 -11.96 0.33 -4.71
CA GLU A 325 -11.74 -1.10 -4.56
C GLU A 325 -12.43 -1.92 -5.65
N LYS A 326 -13.73 -1.67 -5.90
CA LYS A 326 -14.48 -2.37 -6.95
C LYS A 326 -13.86 -2.16 -8.33
N ARG A 327 -13.42 -0.92 -8.67
CA ARG A 327 -12.70 -0.66 -9.93
C ARG A 327 -11.39 -1.43 -10.02
N LEU A 328 -10.57 -1.43 -8.97
CA LEU A 328 -9.28 -2.13 -8.97
C LEU A 328 -9.46 -3.65 -9.13
N ARG A 329 -10.42 -4.24 -8.43
CA ARG A 329 -10.78 -5.66 -8.62
C ARG A 329 -11.29 -5.93 -10.03
N TYR A 330 -12.15 -5.07 -10.56
CA TYR A 330 -12.67 -5.18 -11.92
C TYR A 330 -11.54 -5.13 -12.96
N LEU A 331 -10.61 -4.18 -12.88
CA LEU A 331 -9.48 -4.08 -13.79
C LEU A 331 -8.57 -5.31 -13.73
N GLN A 332 -8.27 -5.81 -12.54
CA GLN A 332 -7.46 -7.01 -12.36
C GLN A 332 -8.16 -8.24 -12.95
N TRP A 333 -9.47 -8.43 -12.65
CA TRP A 333 -10.25 -9.54 -13.18
C TRP A 333 -10.45 -9.44 -14.70
N TYR A 334 -10.64 -8.24 -15.23
CA TYR A 334 -10.87 -7.99 -16.66
C TYR A 334 -9.79 -8.60 -17.55
N TRP A 335 -8.53 -8.43 -17.21
CA TRP A 335 -7.45 -8.98 -18.01
C TRP A 335 -7.10 -10.42 -17.60
N THR A 336 -7.11 -10.76 -16.31
CA THR A 336 -6.73 -12.11 -15.86
C THR A 336 -7.69 -13.19 -16.36
N SER A 337 -9.00 -12.92 -16.37
CA SER A 337 -10.00 -13.86 -16.90
C SER A 337 -9.81 -14.18 -18.38
N LYS A 338 -9.28 -13.23 -19.16
CA LYS A 338 -9.02 -13.39 -20.60
C LYS A 338 -7.81 -14.26 -20.90
N VAL A 339 -6.93 -14.52 -19.93
CA VAL A 339 -5.65 -15.22 -20.15
C VAL A 339 -5.48 -16.48 -19.31
N ARG A 340 -6.18 -16.67 -18.18
CA ARG A 340 -6.00 -17.79 -17.25
C ARG A 340 -6.11 -19.17 -17.92
N ASN A 341 -6.94 -19.30 -18.94
CA ASN A 341 -7.17 -20.58 -19.62
C ASN A 341 -6.31 -20.76 -20.90
N ILE A 342 -5.36 -19.86 -21.15
CA ILE A 342 -4.49 -19.96 -22.31
C ILE A 342 -3.29 -20.85 -21.94
N LYS A 343 -3.06 -21.90 -22.73
CA LYS A 343 -1.89 -22.77 -22.58
C LYS A 343 -0.62 -21.91 -22.59
N LYS A 344 0.35 -22.24 -21.75
CA LYS A 344 1.61 -21.53 -21.49
C LYS A 344 1.49 -20.22 -20.70
N ILE A 345 0.31 -19.63 -20.45
CA ILE A 345 0.19 -18.45 -19.60
C ILE A 345 -0.12 -18.91 -18.17
N ILE A 346 0.70 -18.47 -17.23
CA ILE A 346 0.61 -18.82 -15.82
C ILE A 346 0.26 -17.55 -15.04
N VAL A 347 -0.95 -17.49 -14.45
CA VAL A 347 -1.34 -16.39 -13.56
C VAL A 347 -1.08 -16.83 -12.13
N ASN A 348 -0.05 -16.25 -11.50
CA ASN A 348 0.39 -16.58 -10.13
C ASN A 348 -0.51 -15.99 -9.03
N THR A 349 -1.52 -15.22 -9.40
CA THR A 349 -2.49 -14.60 -8.48
C THR A 349 -3.69 -15.51 -8.29
N PRO A 350 -4.22 -15.68 -7.06
CA PRO A 350 -5.43 -16.46 -6.83
C PRO A 350 -6.60 -16.03 -7.74
N ALA A 351 -7.44 -16.99 -8.11
CA ALA A 351 -8.68 -16.72 -8.85
C ALA A 351 -9.85 -16.26 -7.95
N ASP A 352 -9.71 -16.43 -6.63
CA ASP A 352 -10.69 -15.99 -5.65
C ASP A 352 -10.65 -14.46 -5.50
N GLU A 353 -11.74 -13.79 -5.85
CA GLU A 353 -11.89 -12.33 -5.75
C GLU A 353 -11.68 -11.78 -4.34
N LYS A 354 -11.95 -12.57 -3.30
CA LYS A 354 -11.73 -12.16 -1.91
C LYS A 354 -10.25 -12.12 -1.55
N ARG A 355 -9.43 -12.86 -2.30
CA ARG A 355 -7.98 -13.01 -2.05
C ARG A 355 -7.10 -12.13 -2.93
N CYS A 356 -7.65 -11.24 -3.73
CA CYS A 356 -6.87 -10.35 -4.60
C CYS A 356 -7.58 -9.01 -4.80
N CYS A 357 -6.86 -8.00 -5.27
CA CYS A 357 -7.40 -6.70 -5.68
C CYS A 357 -6.66 -6.19 -6.93
N GLY A 358 -6.10 -4.98 -6.93
CA GLY A 358 -5.49 -4.36 -8.11
C GLY A 358 -4.12 -4.91 -8.52
N ILE A 359 -3.51 -5.82 -7.76
CA ILE A 359 -2.22 -6.45 -8.09
C ILE A 359 -2.44 -7.85 -8.63
N ALA A 360 -1.72 -8.21 -9.70
CA ALA A 360 -1.60 -9.59 -10.15
C ALA A 360 -0.19 -9.87 -10.71
N ASN A 361 0.11 -11.15 -10.94
CA ASN A 361 1.35 -11.60 -11.56
C ASN A 361 1.05 -12.62 -12.66
N VAL A 362 1.75 -12.48 -13.78
CA VAL A 362 1.62 -13.38 -14.93
C VAL A 362 2.98 -13.75 -15.50
N GLY A 363 3.17 -15.04 -15.73
CA GLY A 363 4.32 -15.60 -16.44
C GLY A 363 3.90 -16.24 -17.76
N ILE A 364 4.88 -16.53 -18.61
CA ILE A 364 4.72 -17.32 -19.83
C ILE A 364 5.74 -18.46 -19.80
N GLU A 365 5.25 -19.69 -19.96
CA GLU A 365 6.09 -20.88 -20.01
C GLU A 365 7.16 -20.76 -21.12
N GLY A 366 8.42 -20.98 -20.76
CA GLY A 366 9.56 -20.83 -21.67
C GLY A 366 10.15 -19.42 -21.76
N LEU A 367 9.57 -18.40 -21.09
CA LEU A 367 10.17 -17.08 -20.95
C LEU A 367 10.60 -16.81 -19.50
N THR A 368 11.79 -16.24 -19.33
CA THR A 368 12.17 -15.72 -18.01
C THR A 368 11.34 -14.47 -17.68
N PRO A 369 11.10 -14.13 -16.39
CA PRO A 369 10.41 -12.90 -16.04
C PRO A 369 11.07 -11.65 -16.63
N GLY A 370 12.40 -11.61 -16.67
CA GLY A 370 13.18 -10.52 -17.26
C GLY A 370 12.96 -10.38 -18.77
N ASP A 371 12.96 -11.51 -19.51
CA ASP A 371 12.69 -11.49 -20.95
C ASP A 371 11.25 -11.08 -21.24
N LEU A 372 10.29 -11.56 -20.43
CA LEU A 372 8.89 -11.16 -20.57
C LEU A 372 8.73 -9.66 -20.39
N ALA A 373 9.28 -9.08 -19.32
CA ALA A 373 9.20 -7.64 -19.07
C ALA A 373 9.88 -6.83 -20.17
N LYS A 374 11.06 -7.29 -20.63
CA LYS A 374 11.80 -6.64 -21.73
C LYS A 374 10.99 -6.66 -23.03
N ARG A 375 10.44 -7.81 -23.41
CA ARG A 375 9.64 -7.95 -24.65
C ARG A 375 8.34 -7.14 -24.59
N LEU A 376 7.65 -7.10 -23.43
CA LEU A 376 6.48 -6.25 -23.23
C LEU A 376 6.83 -4.78 -23.48
N MET A 377 7.97 -4.30 -22.99
CA MET A 377 8.39 -2.92 -23.19
C MET A 377 8.87 -2.64 -24.62
N ASP A 378 9.74 -3.47 -25.16
CA ASP A 378 10.40 -3.22 -26.46
C ASP A 378 9.43 -3.37 -27.64
N GLU A 379 8.62 -4.44 -27.65
CA GLU A 379 7.76 -4.79 -28.76
C GLU A 379 6.37 -4.12 -28.67
N PHE A 380 5.84 -3.89 -27.44
CA PHE A 380 4.45 -3.45 -27.22
C PHE A 380 4.33 -2.13 -26.46
N LYS A 381 5.44 -1.55 -25.98
CA LYS A 381 5.43 -0.34 -25.17
C LYS A 381 4.59 -0.48 -23.90
N ILE A 382 4.71 -1.61 -23.20
CA ILE A 382 4.01 -1.91 -21.95
C ILE A 382 5.04 -2.05 -20.84
N PHE A 383 5.01 -1.15 -19.86
CA PHE A 383 5.92 -1.16 -18.72
C PHE A 383 5.36 -2.01 -17.58
N THR A 384 6.15 -3.00 -17.15
CA THR A 384 5.87 -3.93 -16.04
C THR A 384 7.15 -4.18 -15.26
N VAL A 385 7.07 -4.89 -14.13
CA VAL A 385 8.26 -5.31 -13.38
C VAL A 385 8.38 -6.82 -13.30
N ALA A 386 9.57 -7.33 -13.63
CA ALA A 386 9.91 -8.74 -13.50
C ALA A 386 9.99 -9.15 -12.03
N ILE A 387 9.40 -10.29 -11.69
CA ILE A 387 9.51 -10.98 -10.41
C ILE A 387 10.12 -12.36 -10.69
N ASP A 388 11.30 -12.59 -10.13
CA ASP A 388 12.08 -13.83 -10.35
C ASP A 388 12.59 -14.35 -9.00
N GLY A 389 11.75 -15.05 -8.28
CA GLY A 389 12.09 -15.60 -6.96
C GLY A 389 10.88 -15.78 -6.05
N ALA A 390 11.13 -16.25 -4.83
CA ALA A 390 10.10 -16.50 -3.82
C ALA A 390 8.95 -17.41 -4.31
N ASN A 391 9.25 -18.39 -5.19
CA ASN A 391 8.30 -19.27 -5.86
C ASN A 391 7.28 -18.53 -6.76
N VAL A 392 7.61 -17.33 -7.23
CA VAL A 392 6.81 -16.50 -8.14
C VAL A 392 7.68 -16.11 -9.32
N TYR A 393 7.26 -16.48 -10.54
CA TYR A 393 8.01 -16.24 -11.78
C TYR A 393 7.09 -15.60 -12.81
N GLY A 394 7.30 -14.32 -13.11
CA GLY A 394 6.49 -13.57 -14.06
C GLY A 394 6.62 -12.06 -13.89
N CYS A 395 5.74 -11.31 -14.53
CA CYS A 395 5.64 -9.87 -14.38
C CYS A 395 4.52 -9.49 -13.42
N ARG A 396 4.81 -8.60 -12.48
CA ARG A 396 3.79 -7.94 -11.66
C ARG A 396 3.04 -6.92 -12.51
N ILE A 397 1.72 -6.98 -12.46
CA ILE A 397 0.80 -6.12 -13.19
C ILE A 397 -0.09 -5.41 -12.18
N THR A 398 -0.03 -4.09 -12.18
CA THR A 398 -0.71 -3.25 -11.19
C THR A 398 -1.48 -2.12 -11.88
N PRO A 399 -2.61 -2.41 -12.59
CA PRO A 399 -3.48 -1.37 -13.09
C PRO A 399 -3.99 -0.49 -11.94
N ASN A 400 -4.24 0.79 -12.22
CA ASN A 400 -4.83 1.70 -11.24
C ASN A 400 -6.09 2.37 -11.81
N VAL A 401 -6.77 3.17 -11.02
CA VAL A 401 -8.03 3.83 -11.40
C VAL A 401 -7.98 4.63 -12.71
N TYR A 402 -6.79 5.03 -13.13
CA TYR A 402 -6.52 5.72 -14.39
C TYR A 402 -6.14 4.80 -15.55
N THR A 403 -6.06 3.48 -15.33
CA THR A 403 -5.82 2.49 -16.40
C THR A 403 -7.12 2.25 -17.18
N THR A 404 -7.04 2.28 -18.51
CA THR A 404 -8.19 2.05 -19.39
C THR A 404 -8.34 0.57 -19.77
N LEU A 405 -9.53 0.19 -20.21
CA LEU A 405 -9.76 -1.17 -20.73
C LEU A 405 -8.99 -1.40 -22.04
N ASP A 406 -8.85 -0.38 -22.89
CA ASP A 406 -8.06 -0.46 -24.12
C ASP A 406 -6.58 -0.76 -23.83
N GLU A 407 -5.99 -0.16 -22.79
CA GLU A 407 -4.63 -0.46 -22.34
C GLU A 407 -4.51 -1.92 -21.89
N LEU A 408 -5.50 -2.45 -21.19
CA LEU A 408 -5.55 -3.84 -20.75
C LEU A 408 -5.80 -4.81 -21.93
N ASP A 409 -6.61 -4.43 -22.92
CA ASP A 409 -6.81 -5.25 -24.13
C ASP A 409 -5.52 -5.33 -24.96
N GLN A 410 -4.77 -4.25 -25.08
CA GLN A 410 -3.44 -4.27 -25.73
C GLN A 410 -2.49 -5.19 -24.95
N PHE A 411 -2.51 -5.15 -23.63
CA PHE A 411 -1.71 -6.05 -22.77
C PHE A 411 -2.09 -7.52 -22.97
N VAL A 412 -3.39 -7.85 -22.98
CA VAL A 412 -3.89 -9.20 -23.25
C VAL A 412 -3.47 -9.69 -24.63
N ALA A 413 -3.55 -8.84 -25.66
CA ALA A 413 -3.12 -9.17 -27.01
C ALA A 413 -1.59 -9.45 -27.05
N ALA A 414 -0.79 -8.64 -26.34
CA ALA A 414 0.65 -8.86 -26.22
C ALA A 414 0.97 -10.21 -25.58
N LEU A 415 0.32 -10.55 -24.43
CA LEU A 415 0.51 -11.85 -23.78
C LEU A 415 0.16 -13.02 -24.71
N LYS A 416 -0.96 -12.94 -25.43
CA LYS A 416 -1.38 -13.98 -26.37
C LYS A 416 -0.35 -14.18 -27.50
N LYS A 417 0.19 -13.08 -28.05
CA LYS A 417 1.21 -13.12 -29.09
C LYS A 417 2.53 -13.71 -28.57
N LEU A 418 2.92 -13.40 -27.32
CA LEU A 418 4.15 -13.91 -26.73
C LEU A 418 4.04 -15.38 -26.31
N ALA A 419 2.83 -15.90 -26.06
CA ALA A 419 2.57 -17.29 -25.69
C ALA A 419 2.33 -18.21 -26.91
N ALA A 420 2.10 -17.66 -28.10
CA ALA A 420 1.91 -18.44 -29.31
C ALA A 420 3.20 -19.20 -29.71
#